data_6306781cc00310433be024744e5b9c31
#
_entry.id   6306781cc00310433be024744e5b9c31
#
_cell.length_a   1.000
_cell.length_b   1.000
_cell.length_c   1.000
_cell.angle_alpha   90.00
_cell.angle_beta   90.00
_cell.angle_gamma   90.00
#
_symmetry.space_group_name_H-M   'P 1'
#
loop_
_entity.id
_entity.type
_entity.pdbx_description
1 polymer ?
#
loop_
_entity_poly.entity_id
_entity_poly.type
_entity_poly.pdbx_seq_one_letter_code
_entity_poly.pdbx_strand_id
1 'polypeptide(L)'
;GGKCALGTTVKAAKKKMRALFDQAFKKPFPTSNPAHPLTRSNLMVAVRWAMYKDEAWPRLDQALGKLIEKNDGTELMEMAGPQTSDGESNMMESLVAISCADYAKEPESVYAKYNKKLKKKASVFGGYDPWMTKMIQVCTNLKYHPKADLGAFRAKGSAPIVVIGTKHDPATPYHWAKAMRRTLENSVLLTWEGDGHLAYGRSGACIENQVNAYLLTGRVPKDGLVCPVERRR
;
A
#
# COMPACT_ATOMS: atom_id res chain seq x y z
N GLY A 1 -6.76 5.65 -25.35
CA GLY A 1 -7.10 4.33 -24.94
C GLY A 1 -6.23 3.25 -25.57
N GLY A 2 -4.98 3.06 -25.13
CA GLY A 2 -4.15 1.90 -25.50
C GLY A 2 -4.72 0.61 -24.90
N LYS A 3 -4.41 -0.53 -25.51
CA LYS A 3 -4.76 -1.85 -24.95
C LYS A 3 -3.89 -2.09 -23.71
N CYS A 4 -4.50 -2.18 -22.51
CA CYS A 4 -3.79 -2.57 -21.30
C CYS A 4 -3.18 -3.98 -21.48
N ALA A 5 -1.93 -4.17 -21.10
CA ALA A 5 -1.20 -5.45 -21.20
C ALA A 5 -1.94 -6.60 -20.52
N LEU A 6 -2.67 -6.31 -19.45
CA LEU A 6 -3.47 -7.29 -18.71
C LEU A 6 -4.85 -7.56 -19.33
N GLY A 7 -5.28 -6.81 -20.33
CA GLY A 7 -6.56 -6.96 -21.01
C GLY A 7 -7.56 -5.83 -20.74
N THR A 8 -8.76 -5.92 -21.31
CA THR A 8 -9.75 -4.84 -21.34
C THR A 8 -10.78 -4.90 -20.21
N THR A 9 -10.78 -5.96 -19.39
CA THR A 9 -11.72 -6.11 -18.28
C THR A 9 -10.99 -6.41 -16.96
N VAL A 10 -11.54 -5.92 -15.86
CA VAL A 10 -11.01 -6.18 -14.50
C VAL A 10 -10.89 -7.68 -14.22
N LYS A 11 -11.85 -8.49 -14.70
CA LYS A 11 -11.84 -9.96 -14.54
C LYS A 11 -10.66 -10.59 -15.27
N ALA A 12 -10.42 -10.18 -16.53
CA ALA A 12 -9.29 -10.68 -17.33
C ALA A 12 -7.96 -10.24 -16.71
N ALA A 13 -7.83 -8.97 -16.34
CA ALA A 13 -6.64 -8.42 -15.71
C ALA A 13 -6.28 -9.17 -14.42
N LYS A 14 -7.25 -9.38 -13.53
CA LYS A 14 -7.05 -10.15 -12.29
C LYS A 14 -6.63 -11.59 -12.55
N LYS A 15 -7.22 -12.26 -13.55
CA LYS A 15 -6.85 -13.62 -13.95
C LYS A 15 -5.42 -13.67 -14.47
N LYS A 16 -5.07 -12.74 -15.36
CA LYS A 16 -3.73 -12.67 -15.97
C LYS A 16 -2.64 -12.35 -14.94
N MET A 17 -2.90 -11.39 -14.04
CA MET A 17 -1.96 -11.05 -12.97
C MET A 17 -1.70 -12.24 -12.03
N ARG A 18 -2.72 -13.01 -11.66
CA ARG A 18 -2.54 -14.24 -10.87
C ARG A 18 -1.69 -15.27 -11.61
N ALA A 19 -1.95 -15.47 -12.89
CA ALA A 19 -1.17 -16.40 -13.71
C ALA A 19 0.31 -16.00 -13.75
N LEU A 20 0.63 -14.70 -13.85
CA LEU A 20 2.00 -14.21 -13.79
C LEU A 20 2.65 -14.46 -12.42
N PHE A 21 1.92 -14.24 -11.31
CA PHE A 21 2.42 -14.57 -9.97
C PHE A 21 2.67 -16.07 -9.79
N ASP A 22 1.77 -16.92 -10.28
CA ASP A 22 1.93 -18.37 -10.21
C ASP A 22 3.09 -18.88 -11.08
N GLN A 23 3.26 -18.29 -12.26
CA GLN A 23 4.39 -18.57 -13.13
C GLN A 23 5.72 -18.15 -12.48
N ALA A 24 5.82 -16.92 -11.97
CA ALA A 24 7.01 -16.40 -11.29
C ALA A 24 7.39 -17.22 -10.04
N PHE A 25 6.41 -17.88 -9.40
CA PHE A 25 6.67 -18.78 -8.28
C PHE A 25 7.29 -20.11 -8.72
N LYS A 26 6.78 -20.68 -9.81
CA LYS A 26 7.28 -21.95 -10.34
C LYS A 26 8.64 -21.79 -11.02
N LYS A 27 8.77 -20.70 -11.78
CA LYS A 27 9.98 -20.37 -12.52
C LYS A 27 10.07 -18.85 -12.61
N PRO A 28 11.03 -18.19 -11.92
CA PRO A 28 11.25 -16.76 -12.05
C PRO A 28 11.48 -16.34 -13.51
N PHE A 29 11.06 -15.15 -13.86
CA PHE A 29 11.25 -14.61 -15.20
C PHE A 29 12.70 -14.11 -15.39
N PRO A 30 13.27 -14.27 -16.57
CA PRO A 30 14.59 -13.72 -16.85
C PRO A 30 14.59 -12.20 -16.80
N THR A 31 15.75 -11.63 -16.50
CA THR A 31 16.05 -10.21 -16.55
C THR A 31 17.36 -10.01 -17.31
N SER A 32 17.74 -8.77 -17.58
CA SER A 32 19.04 -8.41 -18.14
C SER A 32 20.22 -8.86 -17.26
N ASN A 33 19.98 -9.08 -15.96
CA ASN A 33 20.95 -9.65 -15.04
C ASN A 33 20.52 -11.08 -14.65
N PRO A 34 21.14 -12.12 -15.21
CA PRO A 34 20.76 -13.52 -14.93
C PRO A 34 20.89 -13.93 -13.44
N ALA A 35 21.75 -13.24 -12.67
CA ALA A 35 21.90 -13.49 -11.24
C ALA A 35 20.69 -13.00 -10.41
N HIS A 36 19.90 -12.10 -10.97
CA HIS A 36 18.74 -11.49 -10.31
C HIS A 36 17.46 -11.65 -11.14
N PRO A 37 16.94 -12.87 -11.31
CA PRO A 37 15.68 -13.10 -12.03
C PRO A 37 14.49 -12.52 -11.26
N LEU A 38 13.45 -12.09 -11.99
CA LEU A 38 12.23 -11.56 -11.40
C LEU A 38 11.43 -12.67 -10.73
N THR A 39 11.54 -12.72 -9.41
CA THR A 39 10.78 -13.66 -8.58
C THR A 39 9.34 -13.18 -8.39
N ARG A 40 8.45 -14.05 -7.89
CA ARG A 40 7.10 -13.65 -7.50
C ARG A 40 7.10 -12.51 -6.49
N SER A 41 8.00 -12.53 -5.51
CA SER A 41 8.09 -11.48 -4.49
C SER A 41 8.44 -10.13 -5.12
N ASN A 42 9.42 -10.09 -6.02
CA ASN A 42 9.82 -8.88 -6.73
C ASN A 42 8.68 -8.35 -7.61
N LEU A 43 8.01 -9.23 -8.36
CA LEU A 43 6.87 -8.84 -9.18
C LEU A 43 5.74 -8.24 -8.34
N MET A 44 5.45 -8.83 -7.18
CA MET A 44 4.45 -8.28 -6.24
C MET A 44 4.86 -6.92 -5.69
N VAL A 45 6.14 -6.74 -5.36
CA VAL A 45 6.68 -5.47 -4.87
C VAL A 45 6.56 -4.40 -5.96
N ALA A 46 6.96 -4.70 -7.20
CA ALA A 46 6.85 -3.77 -8.33
C ALA A 46 5.40 -3.29 -8.53
N VAL A 47 4.45 -4.22 -8.59
CA VAL A 47 3.03 -3.89 -8.75
C VAL A 47 2.51 -3.09 -7.55
N ARG A 48 2.87 -3.46 -6.32
CA ARG A 48 2.45 -2.75 -5.12
C ARG A 48 2.97 -1.32 -5.09
N TRP A 49 4.25 -1.08 -5.41
CA TRP A 49 4.81 0.27 -5.48
C TRP A 49 4.14 1.13 -6.54
N ALA A 50 3.84 0.55 -7.70
CA ALA A 50 3.09 1.27 -8.74
C ALA A 50 1.68 1.68 -8.30
N MET A 51 1.05 0.96 -7.35
CA MET A 51 -0.26 1.35 -6.84
C MET A 51 -0.21 2.58 -5.92
N TYR A 52 0.96 2.98 -5.43
CA TYR A 52 1.09 4.17 -4.58
C TYR A 52 0.89 5.47 -5.35
N LYS A 53 1.17 5.49 -6.67
CA LYS A 53 1.08 6.67 -7.53
C LYS A 53 0.54 6.28 -8.90
N ASP A 54 -0.56 6.89 -9.30
CA ASP A 54 -1.18 6.67 -10.61
C ASP A 54 -0.26 7.06 -11.78
N GLU A 55 0.68 7.98 -11.57
CA GLU A 55 1.72 8.32 -12.55
C GLU A 55 2.64 7.14 -12.92
N ALA A 56 2.74 6.14 -12.04
CA ALA A 56 3.53 4.93 -12.31
C ALA A 56 2.78 3.89 -13.18
N TRP A 57 1.47 4.03 -13.37
CA TRP A 57 0.67 3.03 -14.07
C TRP A 57 1.04 2.84 -15.54
N PRO A 58 1.34 3.90 -16.32
CA PRO A 58 1.80 3.72 -17.71
C PRO A 58 3.09 2.89 -17.79
N ARG A 59 4.05 3.15 -16.89
CA ARG A 59 5.29 2.37 -16.81
C ARG A 59 5.03 0.93 -16.40
N LEU A 60 4.14 0.70 -15.43
CA LEU A 60 3.74 -0.65 -15.04
C LEU A 60 3.11 -1.42 -16.20
N ASP A 61 2.22 -0.77 -16.96
CA ASP A 61 1.56 -1.40 -18.11
C ASP A 61 2.57 -1.78 -19.21
N GLN A 62 3.52 -0.89 -19.51
CA GLN A 62 4.62 -1.16 -20.44
C GLN A 62 5.51 -2.33 -19.97
N ALA A 63 5.89 -2.32 -18.69
CA ALA A 63 6.74 -3.36 -18.11
C ALA A 63 6.04 -4.73 -18.10
N LEU A 64 4.75 -4.76 -17.78
CA LEU A 64 3.92 -5.97 -17.89
C LEU A 64 3.77 -6.44 -19.33
N GLY A 65 3.67 -5.52 -20.30
CA GLY A 65 3.68 -5.84 -21.73
C GLY A 65 4.97 -6.55 -22.15
N LYS A 66 6.14 -6.01 -21.77
CA LYS A 66 7.45 -6.64 -22.03
C LYS A 66 7.55 -8.03 -21.41
N LEU A 67 7.08 -8.17 -20.15
CA LEU A 67 7.06 -9.47 -19.48
C LEU A 67 6.23 -10.50 -20.25
N ILE A 68 5.04 -10.10 -20.71
CA ILE A 68 4.07 -11.01 -21.34
C ILE A 68 4.49 -11.38 -22.77
N GLU A 69 4.98 -10.40 -23.54
CA GLU A 69 5.27 -10.55 -24.97
C GLU A 69 6.69 -11.08 -25.22
N LYS A 70 7.64 -10.65 -24.38
CA LYS A 70 9.07 -10.93 -24.57
C LYS A 70 9.67 -11.82 -23.47
N ASN A 71 8.88 -12.22 -22.49
CA ASN A 71 9.37 -12.93 -21.29
C ASN A 71 10.51 -12.19 -20.59
N ASP A 72 10.48 -10.84 -20.60
CA ASP A 72 11.50 -9.97 -20.04
C ASP A 72 10.98 -9.29 -18.76
N GLY A 73 11.55 -9.64 -17.62
CA GLY A 73 11.23 -9.10 -16.31
C GLY A 73 12.09 -7.92 -15.85
N THR A 74 13.01 -7.44 -16.70
CA THR A 74 14.01 -6.43 -16.30
C THR A 74 13.39 -5.17 -15.72
N GLU A 75 12.46 -4.55 -16.42
CA GLU A 75 11.84 -3.30 -15.98
C GLU A 75 11.01 -3.46 -14.71
N LEU A 76 10.33 -4.60 -14.55
CA LEU A 76 9.61 -4.90 -13.30
C LEU A 76 10.56 -5.15 -12.14
N MET A 77 11.73 -5.73 -12.39
CA MET A 77 12.77 -5.89 -11.38
C MET A 77 13.32 -4.53 -10.91
N GLU A 78 13.56 -3.61 -11.85
CA GLU A 78 13.94 -2.22 -11.53
C GLU A 78 12.86 -1.50 -10.71
N MET A 79 11.58 -1.66 -11.08
CA MET A 79 10.45 -1.09 -10.34
C MET A 79 10.30 -1.67 -8.93
N ALA A 80 10.74 -2.90 -8.72
CA ALA A 80 10.76 -3.50 -7.37
C ALA A 80 11.80 -2.86 -6.45
N GLY A 81 12.79 -2.17 -7.04
CA GLY A 81 13.89 -1.54 -6.31
C GLY A 81 14.97 -2.52 -5.82
N PRO A 82 15.98 -2.04 -5.11
CA PRO A 82 17.03 -2.86 -4.56
C PRO A 82 16.48 -3.97 -3.66
N GLN A 83 16.96 -5.20 -3.86
CA GLN A 83 16.50 -6.38 -3.11
C GLN A 83 17.33 -6.65 -1.86
N THR A 84 18.47 -5.99 -1.76
CA THR A 84 19.37 -6.05 -0.60
C THR A 84 19.44 -4.67 0.02
N SER A 85 19.29 -4.60 1.33
CA SER A 85 19.76 -3.46 2.09
C SER A 85 21.28 -3.57 2.10
N ASP A 86 21.96 -2.85 1.22
CA ASP A 86 23.42 -2.79 1.20
C ASP A 86 23.98 -2.01 2.43
N GLY A 87 23.30 -2.13 3.56
CA GLY A 87 23.66 -1.52 4.84
C GLY A 87 23.29 -0.02 4.97
N GLU A 88 22.75 0.59 3.92
CA GLU A 88 22.42 2.02 3.96
C GLU A 88 21.02 2.34 4.53
N SER A 89 20.13 1.36 4.62
CA SER A 89 18.78 1.57 5.16
C SER A 89 18.31 0.40 6.01
N ASN A 90 17.98 0.69 7.25
CA ASN A 90 17.35 -0.25 8.20
C ASN A 90 15.82 -0.05 8.26
N MET A 91 15.22 0.56 7.24
CA MET A 91 13.79 0.92 7.24
C MET A 91 12.88 -0.29 7.49
N MET A 92 13.19 -1.43 6.88
CA MET A 92 12.36 -2.63 7.00
C MET A 92 12.51 -3.29 8.36
N GLU A 93 13.74 -3.36 8.87
CA GLU A 93 14.05 -3.87 10.21
C GLU A 93 13.41 -2.99 11.28
N SER A 94 13.52 -1.67 11.14
CA SER A 94 12.90 -0.68 12.02
C SER A 94 11.37 -0.80 11.99
N LEU A 95 10.76 -0.92 10.80
CA LEU A 95 9.32 -1.07 10.65
C LEU A 95 8.82 -2.33 11.39
N VAL A 96 9.54 -3.44 11.24
CA VAL A 96 9.20 -4.70 11.92
C VAL A 96 9.38 -4.54 13.43
N ALA A 97 10.51 -4.02 13.90
CA ALA A 97 10.81 -3.85 15.31
C ALA A 97 9.79 -2.95 16.02
N ILE A 98 9.48 -1.80 15.42
CA ILE A 98 8.48 -0.85 15.94
C ILE A 98 7.09 -1.49 15.95
N SER A 99 6.68 -2.13 14.85
CA SER A 99 5.37 -2.78 14.79
C SER A 99 5.24 -3.90 15.82
N CYS A 100 6.30 -4.69 16.04
CA CYS A 100 6.29 -5.74 17.07
C CYS A 100 6.30 -5.17 18.50
N ALA A 101 6.82 -3.94 18.68
CA ALA A 101 6.81 -3.26 19.99
C ALA A 101 5.45 -2.62 20.29
N ASP A 102 4.72 -2.17 19.27
CA ASP A 102 3.46 -1.43 19.42
C ASP A 102 2.23 -2.34 19.51
N TYR A 103 2.27 -3.50 18.83
CA TYR A 103 1.10 -4.37 18.75
C TYR A 103 1.25 -5.64 19.58
N ALA A 104 0.17 -6.01 20.27
CA ALA A 104 0.09 -7.27 20.99
C ALA A 104 0.28 -8.46 20.03
N LYS A 105 0.93 -9.51 20.55
CA LYS A 105 1.08 -10.76 19.80
C LYS A 105 -0.27 -11.47 19.72
N GLU A 106 -0.68 -11.77 18.52
CA GLU A 106 -1.88 -12.57 18.30
C GLU A 106 -1.50 -14.07 18.15
N PRO A 107 -2.35 -14.98 18.57
CA PRO A 107 -2.15 -16.42 18.33
C PRO A 107 -2.07 -16.74 16.83
N GLU A 108 -1.29 -17.74 16.45
CA GLU A 108 -1.13 -18.16 15.05
C GLU A 108 -2.47 -18.52 14.38
N SER A 109 -3.41 -19.06 15.15
CA SER A 109 -4.78 -19.36 14.68
C SER A 109 -5.54 -18.13 14.18
N VAL A 110 -5.31 -16.96 14.77
CA VAL A 110 -5.92 -15.68 14.34
C VAL A 110 -5.38 -15.31 12.96
N TYR A 111 -4.09 -15.44 12.75
CA TYR A 111 -3.45 -15.16 11.46
C TYR A 111 -3.89 -16.14 10.37
N ALA A 112 -3.99 -17.42 10.67
CA ALA A 112 -4.52 -18.42 9.75
C ALA A 112 -5.94 -18.07 9.28
N LYS A 113 -6.79 -17.61 10.21
CA LYS A 113 -8.15 -17.12 9.90
C LYS A 113 -8.12 -15.86 9.02
N TYR A 114 -7.23 -14.90 9.30
CA TYR A 114 -7.06 -13.71 8.47
C TYR A 114 -6.57 -14.07 7.07
N ASN A 115 -5.56 -14.93 6.94
CA ASN A 115 -5.04 -15.38 5.65
C ASN A 115 -6.11 -16.06 4.80
N LYS A 116 -6.96 -16.89 5.40
CA LYS A 116 -8.11 -17.51 4.70
C LYS A 116 -9.09 -16.45 4.19
N LYS A 117 -9.36 -15.41 5.01
CA LYS A 117 -10.24 -14.29 4.64
C LYS A 117 -9.63 -13.43 3.53
N LEU A 118 -8.31 -13.17 3.59
CA LEU A 118 -7.57 -12.40 2.58
C LEU A 118 -7.57 -13.13 1.23
N LYS A 119 -7.28 -14.43 1.20
CA LYS A 119 -7.37 -15.25 -0.03
C LYS A 119 -8.73 -15.13 -0.71
N LYS A 120 -9.81 -15.08 0.07
CA LYS A 120 -11.17 -14.95 -0.46
C LYS A 120 -11.49 -13.52 -0.95
N LYS A 121 -11.06 -12.49 -0.20
CA LYS A 121 -11.45 -11.09 -0.48
C LYS A 121 -10.49 -10.37 -1.43
N ALA A 122 -9.19 -10.60 -1.30
CA ALA A 122 -8.15 -9.99 -2.10
C ALA A 122 -7.64 -10.99 -3.15
N SER A 123 -8.45 -11.19 -4.20
CA SER A 123 -8.27 -12.28 -5.18
C SER A 123 -6.96 -12.24 -5.97
N VAL A 124 -6.21 -11.13 -5.96
CA VAL A 124 -4.91 -11.02 -6.64
C VAL A 124 -3.77 -11.20 -5.65
N PHE A 125 -3.76 -10.46 -4.54
CA PHE A 125 -2.65 -10.45 -3.59
C PHE A 125 -2.85 -11.36 -2.37
N GLY A 126 -4.08 -11.60 -1.95
CA GLY A 126 -4.41 -12.23 -0.67
C GLY A 126 -3.98 -13.68 -0.48
N GLY A 127 -3.43 -14.33 -1.52
CA GLY A 127 -2.89 -15.68 -1.41
C GLY A 127 -1.37 -15.76 -1.49
N TYR A 128 -0.72 -14.64 -1.78
CA TYR A 128 0.67 -14.62 -2.19
C TYR A 128 1.56 -13.74 -1.32
N ASP A 129 0.98 -12.80 -0.54
CA ASP A 129 1.78 -11.87 0.27
C ASP A 129 2.31 -12.57 1.54
N PRO A 130 3.60 -12.92 1.59
CA PRO A 130 4.21 -13.51 2.76
C PRO A 130 4.55 -12.47 3.83
N TRP A 131 4.46 -11.15 3.51
CA TRP A 131 4.90 -10.08 4.37
C TRP A 131 4.25 -10.14 5.74
N MET A 132 2.92 -10.17 5.80
CA MET A 132 2.18 -10.27 7.06
C MET A 132 2.57 -11.54 7.84
N THR A 133 2.65 -12.68 7.16
CA THR A 133 3.01 -13.95 7.80
C THR A 133 4.44 -13.91 8.35
N LYS A 134 5.39 -13.34 7.62
CA LYS A 134 6.78 -13.22 8.06
C LYS A 134 6.91 -12.22 9.22
N MET A 135 6.26 -11.07 9.14
CA MET A 135 6.25 -10.09 10.23
C MET A 135 5.73 -10.70 11.53
N ILE A 136 4.66 -11.47 11.45
CA ILE A 136 4.08 -12.20 12.58
C ILE A 136 5.09 -13.19 13.18
N GLN A 137 5.74 -14.00 12.35
CA GLN A 137 6.75 -14.95 12.80
C GLN A 137 7.91 -14.24 13.50
N VAL A 138 8.35 -13.10 12.97
CA VAL A 138 9.39 -12.29 13.61
C VAL A 138 8.91 -11.79 14.98
N CYS A 139 7.73 -11.18 15.05
CA CYS A 139 7.18 -10.68 16.31
C CYS A 139 6.99 -11.79 17.35
N THR A 140 6.60 -13.00 16.92
CA THR A 140 6.44 -14.14 17.83
C THR A 140 7.77 -14.55 18.48
N ASN A 141 8.87 -14.45 17.72
CA ASN A 141 10.20 -14.84 18.18
C ASN A 141 10.95 -13.72 18.94
N LEU A 142 10.50 -12.47 18.84
CA LEU A 142 11.08 -11.39 19.65
C LEU A 142 10.69 -11.55 21.11
N LYS A 143 11.69 -11.45 22.00
CA LYS A 143 11.48 -11.52 23.46
C LYS A 143 10.80 -10.26 24.01
N TYR A 144 10.72 -9.20 23.21
CA TYR A 144 10.08 -7.95 23.61
C TYR A 144 8.57 -8.06 23.55
N HIS A 145 7.89 -7.53 24.55
CA HIS A 145 6.44 -7.44 24.63
C HIS A 145 6.03 -5.97 24.80
N PRO A 146 4.95 -5.51 24.17
CA PRO A 146 4.42 -4.17 24.42
C PRO A 146 4.14 -3.99 25.92
N LYS A 147 4.61 -2.89 26.48
CA LYS A 147 4.38 -2.55 27.89
C LYS A 147 3.12 -1.70 28.10
N ALA A 148 2.60 -1.11 27.02
CA ALA A 148 1.45 -0.23 27.08
C ALA A 148 0.29 -0.83 26.27
N ASP A 149 -0.91 -0.77 26.85
CA ASP A 149 -2.14 -0.84 26.06
C ASP A 149 -2.35 0.52 25.42
N LEU A 150 -2.18 0.61 24.12
CA LEU A 150 -2.35 1.85 23.37
C LEU A 150 -3.80 2.35 23.36
N GLY A 151 -4.78 1.49 23.72
CA GLY A 151 -6.19 1.82 23.86
C GLY A 151 -6.78 2.65 22.71
N ALA A 152 -7.91 3.26 22.93
CA ALA A 152 -8.50 4.21 22.00
C ALA A 152 -7.88 5.61 22.20
N PHE A 153 -7.02 6.02 21.27
CA PHE A 153 -6.35 7.33 21.32
C PHE A 153 -7.32 8.46 20.94
N ARG A 154 -7.93 9.09 21.92
CA ARG A 154 -8.99 10.09 21.70
C ARG A 154 -8.47 11.50 21.47
N ALA A 155 -7.23 11.81 21.84
CA ALA A 155 -6.61 13.14 21.79
C ALA A 155 -7.49 14.22 22.48
N LYS A 156 -8.01 13.91 23.67
CA LYS A 156 -8.88 14.82 24.43
C LYS A 156 -8.20 16.15 24.71
N GLY A 157 -8.91 17.25 24.44
CA GLY A 157 -8.41 18.61 24.66
C GLY A 157 -7.44 19.11 23.58
N SER A 158 -7.21 18.34 22.50
CA SER A 158 -6.40 18.83 21.38
C SER A 158 -7.11 19.93 20.60
N ALA A 159 -6.30 20.77 19.92
CA ALA A 159 -6.80 21.57 18.81
C ALA A 159 -7.43 20.67 17.74
N PRO A 160 -8.29 21.20 16.84
CA PRO A 160 -8.90 20.40 15.79
C PRO A 160 -7.86 19.65 14.94
N ILE A 161 -8.04 18.37 14.74
CA ILE A 161 -7.15 17.51 13.94
C ILE A 161 -7.76 17.27 12.57
N VAL A 162 -7.02 17.57 11.50
CA VAL A 162 -7.45 17.30 10.14
C VAL A 162 -7.00 15.88 9.74
N VAL A 163 -7.95 14.99 9.55
CA VAL A 163 -7.72 13.63 9.02
C VAL A 163 -7.97 13.67 7.52
N ILE A 164 -7.00 13.20 6.74
CA ILE A 164 -7.12 13.15 5.28
C ILE A 164 -7.18 11.70 4.82
N GLY A 165 -8.18 11.35 4.03
CA GLY A 165 -8.34 10.00 3.50
C GLY A 165 -8.45 9.99 1.98
N THR A 166 -7.60 9.20 1.32
CA THR A 166 -7.69 8.90 -0.10
C THR A 166 -8.64 7.73 -0.34
N LYS A 167 -9.59 7.87 -1.27
CA LYS A 167 -10.67 6.91 -1.49
C LYS A 167 -10.17 5.51 -1.84
N HIS A 168 -9.18 5.44 -2.72
CA HIS A 168 -8.60 4.19 -3.22
C HIS A 168 -7.13 4.05 -2.78
N ASP A 169 -6.85 4.32 -1.50
CA ASP A 169 -5.51 4.16 -0.94
C ASP A 169 -5.17 2.67 -0.78
N PRO A 170 -4.09 2.18 -1.42
CA PRO A 170 -3.68 0.78 -1.36
C PRO A 170 -2.93 0.41 -0.07
N ALA A 171 -2.43 1.40 0.68
CA ALA A 171 -1.59 1.20 1.86
C ALA A 171 -2.35 1.49 3.16
N THR A 172 -3.04 2.64 3.22
CA THR A 172 -3.87 3.06 4.35
C THR A 172 -5.33 3.19 3.93
N PRO A 173 -6.08 2.09 3.90
CA PRO A 173 -7.44 2.06 3.36
C PRO A 173 -8.35 3.15 3.95
N TYR A 174 -9.14 3.79 3.11
CA TYR A 174 -10.01 4.93 3.47
C TYR A 174 -10.87 4.69 4.71
N HIS A 175 -11.30 3.45 4.97
CA HIS A 175 -12.07 3.14 6.17
C HIS A 175 -11.29 3.34 7.47
N TRP A 176 -9.94 3.32 7.43
CA TRP A 176 -9.11 3.66 8.58
C TRP A 176 -9.14 5.16 8.89
N ALA A 177 -9.09 6.01 7.86
CA ALA A 177 -9.26 7.45 8.04
C ALA A 177 -10.63 7.77 8.67
N LYS A 178 -11.69 7.11 8.21
CA LYS A 178 -13.02 7.23 8.83
C LYS A 178 -13.06 6.74 10.27
N ALA A 179 -12.35 5.66 10.57
CA ALA A 179 -12.26 5.14 11.95
C ALA A 179 -11.49 6.13 12.84
N MET A 180 -10.36 6.64 12.38
CA MET A 180 -9.58 7.64 13.11
C MET A 180 -10.39 8.91 13.39
N ARG A 181 -11.12 9.43 12.37
CA ARG A 181 -12.03 10.57 12.55
C ARG A 181 -13.07 10.31 13.66
N ARG A 182 -13.61 9.10 13.76
CA ARG A 182 -14.57 8.75 14.82
C ARG A 182 -13.94 8.57 16.19
N THR A 183 -12.67 8.17 16.24
CA THR A 183 -11.94 7.95 17.49
C THR A 183 -11.45 9.24 18.11
N LEU A 184 -10.97 10.18 17.30
CA LEU A 184 -10.50 11.48 17.76
C LEU A 184 -11.66 12.36 18.17
N GLU A 185 -11.58 12.99 19.36
CA GLU A 185 -12.64 13.80 19.93
C GLU A 185 -12.89 15.08 19.13
N ASN A 186 -11.83 15.76 18.74
CA ASN A 186 -11.89 17.00 17.98
C ASN A 186 -11.16 16.83 16.64
N SER A 187 -11.88 16.36 15.61
CA SER A 187 -11.28 16.17 14.30
C SER A 187 -12.27 16.40 13.16
N VAL A 188 -11.77 16.58 11.97
CA VAL A 188 -12.52 16.70 10.71
C VAL A 188 -11.93 15.78 9.66
N LEU A 189 -12.76 15.26 8.76
CA LEU A 189 -12.33 14.38 7.66
C LEU A 189 -12.36 15.14 6.34
N LEU A 190 -11.22 15.20 5.66
CA LEU A 190 -11.10 15.54 4.25
C LEU A 190 -10.98 14.25 3.43
N THR A 191 -11.75 14.14 2.36
CA THR A 191 -11.69 12.99 1.46
C THR A 191 -11.19 13.44 0.09
N TRP A 192 -10.20 12.75 -0.43
CA TRP A 192 -9.85 12.82 -1.85
C TRP A 192 -10.39 11.60 -2.59
N GLU A 193 -11.15 11.81 -3.68
CA GLU A 193 -11.70 10.72 -4.49
C GLU A 193 -10.69 10.12 -5.47
N GLY A 194 -9.39 10.26 -5.18
CA GLY A 194 -8.30 9.78 -6.02
C GLY A 194 -7.82 8.38 -5.71
N ASP A 195 -6.81 8.00 -6.48
CA ASP A 195 -6.10 6.73 -6.40
C ASP A 195 -4.67 6.94 -5.87
N GLY A 196 -4.14 5.92 -5.20
CA GLY A 196 -2.78 5.92 -4.68
C GLY A 196 -2.69 6.28 -3.21
N HIS A 197 -1.46 6.30 -2.71
CA HIS A 197 -1.19 6.53 -1.29
C HIS A 197 -0.99 8.01 -0.99
N LEU A 198 -1.66 8.51 0.06
CA LEU A 198 -1.70 9.91 0.48
C LEU A 198 -2.45 10.82 -0.51
N ALA A 199 -2.79 12.04 -0.06
CA ALA A 199 -3.47 13.03 -0.88
C ALA A 199 -2.68 14.34 -0.96
N TYR A 200 -2.24 14.90 0.18
CA TYR A 200 -1.52 16.17 0.21
C TYR A 200 -0.19 16.06 -0.56
N GLY A 201 0.08 17.06 -1.39
CA GLY A 201 1.24 17.09 -2.29
C GLY A 201 0.99 16.47 -3.68
N ARG A 202 -0.24 15.92 -3.94
CA ARG A 202 -0.54 15.26 -5.23
C ARG A 202 -1.99 15.32 -5.70
N SER A 203 -2.89 15.78 -4.85
CA SER A 203 -4.35 15.72 -5.12
C SER A 203 -4.90 16.92 -5.88
N GLY A 204 -4.13 17.99 -6.02
CA GLY A 204 -4.56 19.24 -6.61
C GLY A 204 -5.14 20.26 -5.62
N ALA A 205 -5.64 21.38 -6.15
CA ALA A 205 -5.93 22.59 -5.38
C ALA A 205 -6.97 22.39 -4.26
N CYS A 206 -7.92 21.48 -4.43
CA CYS A 206 -8.98 21.29 -3.43
C CYS A 206 -8.42 20.86 -2.08
N ILE A 207 -7.63 19.82 -2.01
CA ILE A 207 -6.98 19.35 -0.75
C ILE A 207 -5.89 20.33 -0.31
N GLU A 208 -5.03 20.74 -1.25
CA GLU A 208 -3.88 21.62 -0.95
C GLU A 208 -4.33 22.92 -0.27
N ASN A 209 -5.35 23.59 -0.81
CA ASN A 209 -5.84 24.86 -0.26
C ASN A 209 -6.44 24.68 1.13
N GLN A 210 -7.14 23.59 1.41
CA GLN A 210 -7.69 23.34 2.74
C GLN A 210 -6.60 23.07 3.77
N VAL A 211 -5.62 22.23 3.42
CA VAL A 211 -4.50 21.89 4.30
C VAL A 211 -3.62 23.12 4.55
N ASN A 212 -3.26 23.86 3.50
CA ASN A 212 -2.44 25.07 3.63
C ASN A 212 -3.14 26.13 4.48
N ALA A 213 -4.44 26.34 4.28
CA ALA A 213 -5.18 27.28 5.12
C ALA A 213 -5.20 26.85 6.59
N TYR A 214 -5.36 25.57 6.86
CA TYR A 214 -5.30 25.04 8.22
C TYR A 214 -3.90 25.23 8.85
N LEU A 215 -2.85 24.87 8.13
CA LEU A 215 -1.46 24.98 8.65
C LEU A 215 -1.02 26.42 8.85
N LEU A 216 -1.41 27.34 7.95
CA LEU A 216 -0.93 28.72 7.98
C LEU A 216 -1.78 29.63 8.86
N THR A 217 -3.07 29.39 8.98
CA THR A 217 -4.02 30.29 9.63
C THR A 217 -4.88 29.65 10.72
N GLY A 218 -4.77 28.33 10.93
CA GLY A 218 -5.62 27.60 11.85
C GLY A 218 -7.07 27.40 11.34
N ARG A 219 -7.37 27.77 10.07
CA ARG A 219 -8.72 27.64 9.53
C ARG A 219 -9.06 26.17 9.29
N VAL A 220 -9.92 25.63 10.16
CA VAL A 220 -10.35 24.24 10.10
C VAL A 220 -11.25 24.00 8.88
N PRO A 221 -10.97 23.00 8.04
CA PRO A 221 -11.83 22.64 6.93
C PRO A 221 -13.22 22.16 7.39
N LYS A 222 -14.20 22.21 6.50
CA LYS A 222 -15.52 21.63 6.75
C LYS A 222 -15.39 20.11 6.91
N ASP A 223 -15.94 19.56 7.99
CA ASP A 223 -15.97 18.10 8.20
C ASP A 223 -16.75 17.39 7.08
N GLY A 224 -16.19 16.32 6.57
CA GLY A 224 -16.77 15.54 5.49
C GLY A 224 -16.61 16.16 4.10
N LEU A 225 -15.77 17.20 3.94
CA LEU A 225 -15.48 17.76 2.61
C LEU A 225 -14.87 16.69 1.70
N VAL A 226 -15.44 16.55 0.50
CA VAL A 226 -14.97 15.64 -0.53
C VAL A 226 -14.38 16.44 -1.70
N CYS A 227 -13.12 16.17 -2.01
CA CYS A 227 -12.39 16.75 -3.12
C CYS A 227 -12.33 15.78 -4.29
N PRO A 228 -12.80 16.17 -5.49
CA PRO A 228 -12.74 15.32 -6.68
C PRO A 228 -11.31 15.16 -7.21
N VAL A 229 -11.10 14.20 -8.09
CA VAL A 229 -9.87 14.13 -8.89
C VAL A 229 -9.85 15.29 -9.88
N GLU A 230 -8.84 16.14 -9.77
CA GLU A 230 -8.60 17.16 -10.78
C GLU A 230 -7.97 16.50 -12.01
N ARG A 231 -8.63 16.62 -13.18
CA ARG A 231 -8.05 16.14 -14.44
C ARG A 231 -6.80 16.98 -14.73
N ARG A 232 -5.64 16.35 -14.74
CA ARG A 232 -4.44 16.99 -15.25
C ARG A 232 -4.68 17.32 -16.73
N ARG A 233 -4.59 18.59 -17.07
CA ARG A 233 -4.66 19.09 -18.46
C ARG A 233 -3.36 18.77 -19.18
#